data_4a1b22b747a48392722fe651afce3222
#
_entry.id   4a1b22b747a48392722fe651afce3222
#
_cell.length_a   1.000
_cell.length_b   1.000
_cell.length_c   1.000
_cell.angle_alpha   90.00
_cell.angle_beta   90.00
_cell.angle_gamma   90.00
#
_symmetry.space_group_name_H-M   'P 1'
#
loop_
_entity.id
_entity.type
_entity.pdbx_description
1 polymer ?
#
loop_
_entity_poly.entity_id
_entity_poly.type
_entity_poly.pdbx_seq_one_letter_code
_entity_poly.pdbx_strand_id
1 'polypeptide(L)'
;MIIDFHVHTAHYKSMTQALLDFQRRVWGDRLEWMIKTYSSPEAFLGLMDEAGIDYAVILAELAPVTTGITDNEYVAEFCSKSERLIPFASINPYMCTRPADELDNLVRNHGFRGLKLYPTYQYYYPNDAIMYPLYSKAQELGIPISIHIGSSIFTGARLKYGDPIYLDDVAVDFPDLVLLQCHSGRPFWYEKSFALAWLHENVYMEISGLPPRKLLDYFPEIERIAHKVIYGSDWPGVPTIKENIQAVRNLKINEDSVRKVLGENAARLLGISQD
;
A
#
# COMPACT_ATOMS: atom_id res chain seq x y z
N MET A 1 -14.85 -9.74 7.86
CA MET A 1 -13.38 -9.63 7.72
C MET A 1 -12.99 -8.21 7.34
N ILE A 2 -11.95 -7.65 7.99
CA ILE A 2 -11.33 -6.36 7.64
C ILE A 2 -9.85 -6.60 7.40
N ILE A 3 -9.35 -6.15 6.27
CA ILE A 3 -7.93 -6.23 5.89
C ILE A 3 -7.40 -4.82 5.65
N ASP A 4 -6.40 -4.42 6.41
CA ASP A 4 -5.68 -3.18 6.19
C ASP A 4 -4.54 -3.43 5.20
N PHE A 5 -4.70 -2.97 3.97
CA PHE A 5 -3.76 -3.29 2.88
C PHE A 5 -2.55 -2.33 2.81
N HIS A 6 -2.41 -1.40 3.77
CA HIS A 6 -1.37 -0.38 3.70
C HIS A 6 -0.90 0.08 5.08
N VAL A 7 0.09 -0.62 5.59
CA VAL A 7 0.68 -0.32 6.91
C VAL A 7 2.19 -0.23 6.79
N HIS A 8 2.75 0.83 7.35
CA HIS A 8 4.20 0.98 7.49
C HIS A 8 4.68 0.54 8.88
N THR A 9 5.90 0.03 8.92
CA THR A 9 6.66 -0.26 10.15
C THR A 9 8.13 0.03 9.88
N ALA A 10 8.93 0.28 10.90
CA ALA A 10 10.38 0.41 10.72
C ALA A 10 11.15 0.47 12.05
N HIS A 11 12.45 0.36 11.95
CA HIS A 11 13.34 0.92 12.95
C HIS A 11 13.26 2.44 12.91
N TYR A 12 12.71 3.06 13.94
CA TYR A 12 12.52 4.50 14.01
C TYR A 12 13.76 5.33 13.68
N LYS A 13 14.96 4.78 14.02
CA LYS A 13 16.25 5.42 13.77
C LYS A 13 16.70 5.41 12.29
N SER A 14 16.10 4.56 11.45
CA SER A 14 16.41 4.48 10.00
C SER A 14 15.60 5.47 9.15
N MET A 15 14.74 6.26 9.79
CA MET A 15 13.88 7.24 9.14
C MET A 15 14.62 8.53 8.84
N THR A 16 14.25 9.20 7.75
CA THR A 16 14.74 10.54 7.45
C THR A 16 14.21 11.57 8.44
N GLN A 17 14.93 12.68 8.60
CA GLN A 17 14.46 13.77 9.45
C GLN A 17 13.09 14.31 9.03
N ALA A 18 12.82 14.36 7.72
CA ALA A 18 11.53 14.82 7.19
C ALA A 18 10.35 13.94 7.67
N LEU A 19 10.54 12.61 7.67
CA LEU A 19 9.52 11.70 8.19
C LEU A 19 9.38 11.80 9.70
N LEU A 20 10.48 11.90 10.43
CA LEU A 20 10.46 12.07 11.89
C LEU A 20 9.71 13.34 12.32
N ASP A 21 9.94 14.44 11.63
CA ASP A 21 9.27 15.72 11.90
C ASP A 21 7.78 15.66 11.55
N PHE A 22 7.43 14.95 10.48
CA PHE A 22 6.03 14.70 10.13
C PHE A 22 5.33 13.86 11.23
N GLN A 23 5.95 12.78 11.69
CA GLN A 23 5.39 11.93 12.75
C GLN A 23 5.22 12.70 14.07
N ARG A 24 6.19 13.54 14.45
CA ARG A 24 6.07 14.41 15.63
C ARG A 24 4.86 15.35 15.53
N ARG A 25 4.61 15.94 14.36
CA ARG A 25 3.45 16.82 14.14
C ARG A 25 2.13 16.07 14.21
N VAL A 26 2.07 14.86 13.63
CA VAL A 26 0.84 14.04 13.58
C VAL A 26 0.49 13.48 14.96
N TRP A 27 1.48 12.99 15.70
CA TRP A 27 1.27 12.21 16.92
C TRP A 27 1.37 13.03 18.21
N GLY A 28 2.09 14.16 18.22
CA GLY A 28 2.25 15.02 19.39
C GLY A 28 2.62 14.23 20.65
N ASP A 29 1.82 14.36 21.72
CA ASP A 29 2.05 13.67 23.00
C ASP A 29 1.94 12.13 22.91
N ARG A 30 1.36 11.60 21.84
CA ARG A 30 1.25 10.15 21.59
C ARG A 30 2.43 9.58 20.79
N LEU A 31 3.47 10.36 20.51
CA LEU A 31 4.59 9.94 19.67
C LEU A 31 5.30 8.69 20.23
N GLU A 32 5.57 8.63 21.55
CA GLU A 32 6.25 7.48 22.17
C GLU A 32 5.42 6.19 22.03
N TRP A 33 4.11 6.30 22.23
CA TRP A 33 3.20 5.18 22.01
C TRP A 33 3.24 4.71 20.54
N MET A 34 3.21 5.66 19.60
CA MET A 34 3.30 5.36 18.18
C MET A 34 4.62 4.68 17.83
N ILE A 35 5.76 5.18 18.32
CA ILE A 35 7.07 4.59 18.06
C ILE A 35 7.12 3.14 18.55
N LYS A 36 6.59 2.87 19.74
CA LYS A 36 6.52 1.52 20.29
C LYS A 36 5.67 0.60 19.41
N THR A 37 4.49 1.07 19.01
CA THR A 37 3.57 0.30 18.16
C THR A 37 4.13 0.09 16.75
N TYR A 38 4.84 1.08 16.23
CA TYR A 38 5.47 1.07 14.90
C TYR A 38 6.60 0.07 14.75
N SER A 39 7.28 -0.25 15.86
CA SER A 39 8.47 -1.12 15.86
C SER A 39 8.28 -2.45 16.59
N SER A 40 7.08 -2.72 17.15
CA SER A 40 6.77 -3.97 17.85
C SER A 40 5.57 -4.68 17.22
N PRO A 41 5.78 -5.91 16.71
CA PRO A 41 4.68 -6.73 16.19
C PRO A 41 3.55 -6.93 17.19
N GLU A 42 3.89 -7.20 18.46
CA GLU A 42 2.91 -7.45 19.52
C GLU A 42 2.08 -6.21 19.84
N ALA A 43 2.73 -5.03 19.88
CA ALA A 43 2.01 -3.78 20.11
C ALA A 43 1.11 -3.42 18.92
N PHE A 44 1.56 -3.70 17.69
CA PHE A 44 0.76 -3.48 16.48
C PHE A 44 -0.41 -4.47 16.41
N LEU A 45 -0.23 -5.74 16.75
CA LEU A 45 -1.33 -6.71 16.86
C LEU A 45 -2.39 -6.26 17.86
N GLY A 46 -1.98 -5.68 18.99
CA GLY A 46 -2.92 -5.06 19.93
C GLY A 46 -3.73 -3.92 19.32
N LEU A 47 -3.10 -3.07 18.52
CA LEU A 47 -3.78 -2.01 17.77
C LEU A 47 -4.78 -2.57 16.74
N MET A 48 -4.40 -3.65 16.05
CA MET A 48 -5.30 -4.34 15.13
C MET A 48 -6.54 -4.87 15.85
N ASP A 49 -6.36 -5.50 17.02
CA ASP A 49 -7.47 -6.03 17.82
C ASP A 49 -8.41 -4.90 18.27
N GLU A 50 -7.88 -3.78 18.75
CA GLU A 50 -8.66 -2.60 19.13
C GLU A 50 -9.45 -1.99 17.95
N ALA A 51 -8.89 -2.05 16.75
CA ALA A 51 -9.51 -1.52 15.53
C ALA A 51 -10.44 -2.53 14.84
N GLY A 52 -10.40 -3.81 15.21
CA GLY A 52 -11.14 -4.90 14.59
C GLY A 52 -10.59 -5.29 13.21
N ILE A 53 -9.26 -5.23 13.04
CA ILE A 53 -8.57 -5.63 11.81
C ILE A 53 -8.17 -7.09 11.94
N ASP A 54 -8.54 -7.90 10.96
CA ASP A 54 -8.21 -9.33 10.92
C ASP A 54 -6.80 -9.57 10.39
N TYR A 55 -6.41 -8.89 9.30
CA TYR A 55 -5.11 -8.97 8.65
C TYR A 55 -4.58 -7.59 8.27
N ALA A 56 -3.26 -7.44 8.26
CA ALA A 56 -2.59 -6.23 7.81
C ALA A 56 -1.43 -6.53 6.84
N VAL A 57 -1.37 -5.79 5.75
CA VAL A 57 -0.24 -5.83 4.82
C VAL A 57 0.82 -4.85 5.30
N ILE A 58 2.00 -5.39 5.62
CA ILE A 58 3.15 -4.64 6.13
C ILE A 58 4.13 -4.38 4.99
N LEU A 59 4.41 -3.12 4.75
CA LEU A 59 5.16 -2.67 3.59
C LEU A 59 6.63 -2.43 3.91
N ALA A 60 7.52 -3.07 3.17
CA ALA A 60 8.91 -2.63 3.11
C ALA A 60 9.01 -1.32 2.32
N GLU A 61 10.05 -0.53 2.58
CA GLU A 61 10.26 0.77 1.94
C GLU A 61 11.75 1.05 1.73
N LEU A 62 12.18 1.18 0.47
CA LEU A 62 13.55 1.51 0.10
C LEU A 62 13.60 2.91 -0.54
N ALA A 63 13.40 3.95 0.29
CA ALA A 63 13.29 5.33 -0.15
C ALA A 63 14.27 6.27 0.61
N PRO A 64 15.59 6.06 0.50
CA PRO A 64 16.60 6.70 1.35
C PRO A 64 16.63 8.22 1.27
N VAL A 65 16.12 8.80 0.18
CA VAL A 65 16.12 10.26 -0.04
C VAL A 65 14.91 10.95 0.60
N THR A 66 13.80 10.23 0.75
CA THR A 66 12.50 10.81 1.16
C THR A 66 12.11 10.41 2.58
N THR A 67 11.78 9.15 2.79
CA THR A 67 11.20 8.64 4.05
C THR A 67 12.18 7.80 4.85
N GLY A 68 13.13 7.12 4.19
CA GLY A 68 14.12 6.27 4.84
C GLY A 68 14.13 4.85 4.28
N ILE A 69 14.66 3.94 5.07
CA ILE A 69 14.78 2.52 4.70
C ILE A 69 14.12 1.67 5.78
N THR A 70 13.13 0.90 5.35
CA THR A 70 12.59 -0.28 6.01
C THR A 70 12.85 -1.46 5.10
N ASP A 71 13.91 -2.19 5.35
CA ASP A 71 14.35 -3.26 4.46
C ASP A 71 13.45 -4.50 4.53
N ASN A 72 13.62 -5.38 3.54
CA ASN A 72 12.83 -6.60 3.43
C ASN A 72 13.09 -7.57 4.59
N GLU A 73 14.32 -7.66 5.09
CA GLU A 73 14.68 -8.54 6.20
C GLU A 73 13.94 -8.16 7.49
N TYR A 74 13.91 -6.86 7.80
CA TYR A 74 13.16 -6.34 8.95
C TYR A 74 11.65 -6.64 8.83
N VAL A 75 11.06 -6.43 7.65
CA VAL A 75 9.63 -6.70 7.44
C VAL A 75 9.33 -8.20 7.54
N ALA A 76 10.20 -9.06 7.00
CA ALA A 76 10.06 -10.51 7.14
C ALA A 76 10.11 -10.94 8.61
N GLU A 77 11.07 -10.42 9.40
CA GLU A 77 11.16 -10.68 10.82
C GLU A 77 9.93 -10.20 11.60
N PHE A 78 9.48 -8.96 11.31
CA PHE A 78 8.27 -8.38 11.93
C PHE A 78 7.05 -9.25 11.67
N CYS A 79 6.82 -9.66 10.42
CA CYS A 79 5.67 -10.45 10.03
C CYS A 79 5.74 -11.91 10.51
N SER A 80 6.93 -12.45 10.78
CA SER A 80 7.10 -13.82 11.28
C SER A 80 6.42 -14.09 12.63
N LYS A 81 6.01 -13.04 13.35
CA LYS A 81 5.38 -13.13 14.67
C LYS A 81 3.89 -13.47 14.61
N SER A 82 3.24 -13.35 13.47
CA SER A 82 1.82 -13.69 13.32
C SER A 82 1.44 -13.84 11.84
N GLU A 83 0.63 -14.85 11.52
CA GLU A 83 0.04 -15.04 10.18
C GLU A 83 -0.92 -13.91 9.77
N ARG A 84 -1.34 -13.08 10.73
CA ARG A 84 -2.16 -11.88 10.46
C ARG A 84 -1.36 -10.74 9.84
N LEU A 85 -0.03 -10.80 9.88
CA LEU A 85 0.89 -9.81 9.32
C LEU A 85 1.45 -10.32 8.00
N ILE A 86 1.11 -9.66 6.90
CA ILE A 86 1.40 -10.10 5.54
C ILE A 86 2.52 -9.24 4.96
N PRO A 87 3.71 -9.79 4.69
CA PRO A 87 4.83 -9.00 4.21
C PRO A 87 4.69 -8.67 2.71
N PHE A 88 4.85 -7.38 2.36
CA PHE A 88 5.08 -6.91 1.00
C PHE A 88 6.50 -6.39 0.87
N ALA A 89 7.23 -6.92 -0.12
CA ALA A 89 8.59 -6.53 -0.41
C ALA A 89 8.67 -5.12 -0.99
N SER A 90 9.84 -4.49 -0.88
CA SER A 90 10.16 -3.31 -1.68
C SER A 90 11.49 -3.55 -2.42
N ILE A 91 11.53 -3.14 -3.67
CA ILE A 91 12.74 -3.18 -4.49
C ILE A 91 12.92 -1.80 -5.12
N ASN A 92 14.10 -1.22 -4.89
CA ASN A 92 14.51 -0.01 -5.59
C ASN A 92 15.42 -0.42 -6.76
N PRO A 93 15.01 -0.19 -8.02
CA PRO A 93 15.75 -0.67 -9.20
C PRO A 93 17.16 -0.08 -9.33
N TYR A 94 17.42 1.04 -8.65
CA TYR A 94 18.74 1.68 -8.64
C TYR A 94 19.64 1.18 -7.50
N MET A 95 19.13 0.36 -6.59
CA MET A 95 19.86 -0.23 -5.46
C MET A 95 20.07 -1.74 -5.60
N CYS A 96 19.52 -2.35 -6.65
CA CYS A 96 19.57 -3.79 -6.89
C CYS A 96 19.96 -4.08 -8.32
N THR A 97 20.98 -4.92 -8.52
CA THR A 97 21.50 -5.27 -9.87
C THR A 97 20.67 -6.35 -10.56
N ARG A 98 19.94 -7.17 -9.82
CA ARG A 98 19.12 -8.30 -10.31
C ARG A 98 17.74 -8.28 -9.65
N PRO A 99 16.92 -7.26 -9.93
CA PRO A 99 15.67 -7.03 -9.18
C PRO A 99 14.64 -8.18 -9.31
N ALA A 100 14.58 -8.85 -10.46
CA ALA A 100 13.68 -9.99 -10.66
C ALA A 100 14.09 -11.21 -9.82
N ASP A 101 15.40 -11.49 -9.72
CA ASP A 101 15.90 -12.60 -8.90
C ASP A 101 15.73 -12.32 -7.41
N GLU A 102 15.92 -11.07 -7.01
CA GLU A 102 15.67 -10.63 -5.64
C GLU A 102 14.20 -10.84 -5.27
N LEU A 103 13.27 -10.44 -6.14
CA LEU A 103 11.84 -10.66 -5.92
C LEU A 103 11.51 -12.15 -5.82
N ASP A 104 12.05 -12.98 -6.71
CA ASP A 104 11.85 -14.43 -6.69
C ASP A 104 12.30 -15.04 -5.35
N ASN A 105 13.50 -14.64 -4.88
CA ASN A 105 14.03 -15.07 -3.58
C ASN A 105 13.14 -14.64 -2.41
N LEU A 106 12.71 -13.37 -2.38
CA LEU A 106 11.85 -12.85 -1.31
C LEU A 106 10.52 -13.60 -1.22
N VAL A 107 9.90 -13.88 -2.35
CA VAL A 107 8.62 -14.60 -2.39
C VAL A 107 8.78 -16.06 -2.00
N ARG A 108 9.73 -16.79 -2.63
CA ARG A 108 9.86 -18.24 -2.44
C ARG A 108 10.48 -18.64 -1.11
N ASN A 109 11.44 -17.85 -0.61
CA ASN A 109 12.25 -18.21 0.54
C ASN A 109 11.94 -17.40 1.81
N HIS A 110 11.31 -16.22 1.68
CA HIS A 110 11.03 -15.33 2.81
C HIS A 110 9.54 -15.02 2.99
N GLY A 111 8.64 -15.66 2.23
CA GLY A 111 7.20 -15.63 2.43
C GLY A 111 6.51 -14.32 2.04
N PHE A 112 7.15 -13.46 1.24
CA PHE A 112 6.52 -12.23 0.74
C PHE A 112 5.35 -12.54 -0.19
N ARG A 113 4.26 -11.78 -0.03
CA ARG A 113 2.99 -12.02 -0.71
C ARG A 113 2.63 -10.91 -1.72
N GLY A 114 3.51 -9.94 -1.90
CA GLY A 114 3.35 -8.84 -2.84
C GLY A 114 4.58 -7.94 -2.89
N LEU A 115 4.53 -6.96 -3.77
CA LEU A 115 5.59 -5.97 -3.98
C LEU A 115 5.04 -4.56 -3.79
N LYS A 116 5.73 -3.71 -3.05
CA LYS A 116 5.44 -2.28 -2.92
C LYS A 116 6.48 -1.45 -3.64
N LEU A 117 6.05 -0.56 -4.52
CA LEU A 117 6.86 0.33 -5.32
C LEU A 117 6.57 1.80 -5.01
N TYR A 118 7.61 2.64 -5.07
CA TYR A 118 7.55 4.06 -4.71
C TYR A 118 8.12 4.96 -5.82
N PRO A 119 7.49 5.06 -6.99
CA PRO A 119 8.02 5.83 -8.11
C PRO A 119 8.37 7.27 -7.76
N THR A 120 7.53 7.97 -6.98
CA THR A 120 7.74 9.35 -6.52
C THR A 120 8.97 9.53 -5.62
N TYR A 121 9.41 8.46 -4.94
CA TYR A 121 10.53 8.46 -4.00
C TYR A 121 11.80 7.87 -4.59
N GLN A 122 11.65 6.95 -5.54
CA GLN A 122 12.72 6.20 -6.18
C GLN A 122 13.07 6.74 -7.58
N TYR A 123 12.30 7.71 -8.10
CA TYR A 123 12.56 8.51 -9.30
C TYR A 123 12.57 7.76 -10.62
N TYR A 124 11.55 6.94 -10.86
CA TYR A 124 11.27 6.30 -12.15
C TYR A 124 9.78 6.46 -12.52
N TYR A 125 9.48 6.42 -13.81
CA TYR A 125 8.09 6.27 -14.25
C TYR A 125 7.66 4.81 -14.14
N PRO A 126 6.41 4.52 -13.75
CA PRO A 126 5.92 3.14 -13.67
C PRO A 126 6.18 2.31 -14.94
N ASN A 127 6.14 2.91 -16.12
CA ASN A 127 6.40 2.27 -17.42
C ASN A 127 7.86 2.35 -17.89
N ASP A 128 8.81 2.73 -17.05
CA ASP A 128 10.23 2.69 -17.41
C ASP A 128 10.69 1.24 -17.65
N ALA A 129 11.46 1.01 -18.71
CA ALA A 129 11.93 -0.33 -19.10
C ALA A 129 12.66 -1.08 -17.99
N ILE A 130 13.33 -0.37 -17.08
CA ILE A 130 14.03 -0.96 -15.93
C ILE A 130 13.08 -1.71 -14.98
N MET A 131 11.78 -1.36 -14.98
CA MET A 131 10.76 -1.98 -14.12
C MET A 131 10.15 -3.25 -14.72
N TYR A 132 10.23 -3.46 -16.02
CA TYR A 132 9.57 -4.56 -16.72
C TYR A 132 10.02 -5.96 -16.25
N PRO A 133 11.30 -6.20 -15.90
CA PRO A 133 11.72 -7.47 -15.31
C PRO A 133 11.01 -7.77 -13.97
N LEU A 134 10.73 -6.74 -13.14
CA LEU A 134 9.97 -6.89 -11.90
C LEU A 134 8.51 -7.23 -12.18
N TYR A 135 7.88 -6.56 -13.13
CA TYR A 135 6.48 -6.82 -13.52
C TYR A 135 6.32 -8.23 -14.08
N SER A 136 7.21 -8.64 -14.99
CA SER A 136 7.22 -10.00 -15.52
C SER A 136 7.37 -11.05 -14.42
N LYS A 137 8.28 -10.83 -13.47
CA LYS A 137 8.49 -11.76 -12.36
C LYS A 137 7.30 -11.78 -11.39
N ALA A 138 6.72 -10.64 -11.06
CA ALA A 138 5.55 -10.56 -10.20
C ALA A 138 4.33 -11.27 -10.82
N GLN A 139 4.13 -11.10 -12.13
CA GLN A 139 3.10 -11.81 -12.89
C GLN A 139 3.34 -13.33 -12.89
N GLU A 140 4.57 -13.78 -13.13
CA GLU A 140 4.97 -15.19 -13.05
C GLU A 140 4.68 -15.82 -11.68
N LEU A 141 4.96 -15.04 -10.60
CA LEU A 141 4.74 -15.47 -9.22
C LEU A 141 3.28 -15.35 -8.77
N GLY A 142 2.41 -14.70 -9.55
CA GLY A 142 1.01 -14.46 -9.22
C GLY A 142 0.81 -13.54 -8.03
N ILE A 143 1.74 -12.61 -7.77
CA ILE A 143 1.66 -11.67 -6.65
C ILE A 143 1.25 -10.27 -7.09
N PRO A 144 0.44 -9.54 -6.29
CA PRO A 144 0.05 -8.17 -6.61
C PRO A 144 1.20 -7.18 -6.39
N ILE A 145 1.13 -6.06 -7.13
CA ILE A 145 2.02 -4.91 -6.93
C ILE A 145 1.21 -3.71 -6.44
N SER A 146 1.57 -3.20 -5.27
CA SER A 146 1.09 -1.91 -4.74
C SER A 146 2.04 -0.80 -5.17
N ILE A 147 1.54 0.19 -5.90
CA ILE A 147 2.35 1.28 -6.47
C ILE A 147 1.89 2.61 -5.88
N HIS A 148 2.82 3.39 -5.31
CA HIS A 148 2.52 4.74 -4.83
C HIS A 148 2.13 5.63 -6.00
N ILE A 149 0.86 5.98 -6.09
CA ILE A 149 0.27 6.80 -7.15
C ILE A 149 -0.37 8.05 -6.55
N GLY A 150 0.08 9.20 -7.00
CA GLY A 150 -0.36 10.48 -6.46
C GLY A 150 0.80 11.32 -5.93
N SER A 151 0.47 12.30 -5.13
CA SER A 151 1.45 13.18 -4.52
C SER A 151 2.01 12.61 -3.23
N SER A 152 3.10 13.22 -2.79
CA SER A 152 3.65 13.07 -1.45
C SER A 152 3.97 14.43 -0.83
N ILE A 153 3.95 14.47 0.49
CA ILE A 153 4.29 15.65 1.29
C ILE A 153 5.76 15.65 1.75
N PHE A 154 6.49 14.56 1.51
CA PHE A 154 7.87 14.43 1.97
C PHE A 154 8.84 15.14 1.06
N THR A 155 9.80 15.83 1.67
CA THR A 155 10.88 16.51 0.96
C THR A 155 11.65 15.52 0.10
N GLY A 156 11.92 15.90 -1.16
CA GLY A 156 12.61 15.08 -2.13
C GLY A 156 11.67 14.27 -3.03
N ALA A 157 10.40 14.09 -2.68
CA ALA A 157 9.44 13.42 -3.57
C ALA A 157 9.21 14.21 -4.86
N ARG A 158 9.08 13.50 -5.99
CA ARG A 158 8.84 14.12 -7.30
C ARG A 158 7.52 13.68 -7.87
N LEU A 159 6.55 14.61 -7.90
CA LEU A 159 5.16 14.36 -8.30
C LEU A 159 5.01 13.74 -9.69
N LYS A 160 5.85 14.13 -10.65
CA LYS A 160 5.75 13.64 -12.04
C LYS A 160 5.75 12.12 -12.16
N TYR A 161 6.36 11.42 -11.22
CA TYR A 161 6.41 9.96 -11.21
C TYR A 161 5.17 9.31 -10.57
N GLY A 162 4.28 10.10 -9.99
CA GLY A 162 3.02 9.64 -9.37
C GLY A 162 1.79 9.78 -10.27
N ASP A 163 1.93 10.21 -11.52
CA ASP A 163 0.80 10.28 -12.45
C ASP A 163 0.35 8.85 -12.83
N PRO A 164 -0.91 8.48 -12.58
CA PRO A 164 -1.42 7.13 -12.85
C PRO A 164 -1.40 6.75 -14.33
N ILE A 165 -1.33 7.72 -15.27
CA ILE A 165 -1.36 7.42 -16.71
C ILE A 165 -0.27 6.44 -17.15
N TYR A 166 0.88 6.44 -16.47
CA TYR A 166 1.98 5.52 -16.78
C TYR A 166 1.70 4.06 -16.38
N LEU A 167 0.59 3.79 -15.65
CA LEU A 167 0.14 2.43 -15.38
C LEU A 167 -0.67 1.84 -16.54
N ASP A 168 -1.15 2.66 -17.47
CA ASP A 168 -1.88 2.21 -18.65
C ASP A 168 -1.04 1.23 -19.47
N ASP A 169 0.20 1.63 -19.82
CA ASP A 169 1.14 0.78 -20.54
C ASP A 169 1.40 -0.54 -19.80
N VAL A 170 1.65 -0.46 -18.48
CA VAL A 170 1.95 -1.63 -17.64
C VAL A 170 0.74 -2.57 -17.56
N ALA A 171 -0.46 -2.03 -17.47
CA ALA A 171 -1.69 -2.83 -17.39
C ALA A 171 -1.96 -3.59 -18.70
N VAL A 172 -1.63 -2.99 -19.85
CA VAL A 172 -1.77 -3.60 -21.17
C VAL A 172 -0.68 -4.67 -21.40
N ASP A 173 0.57 -4.35 -21.04
CA ASP A 173 1.71 -5.24 -21.29
C ASP A 173 1.73 -6.45 -20.34
N PHE A 174 1.11 -6.35 -19.16
CA PHE A 174 1.03 -7.39 -18.13
C PHE A 174 -0.41 -7.63 -17.68
N PRO A 175 -1.26 -8.21 -18.53
CA PRO A 175 -2.71 -8.31 -18.28
C PRO A 175 -3.11 -9.20 -17.09
N ASP A 176 -2.24 -10.15 -16.70
CA ASP A 176 -2.49 -11.03 -15.55
C ASP A 176 -1.89 -10.48 -14.25
N LEU A 177 -1.16 -9.36 -14.30
CA LEU A 177 -0.56 -8.71 -13.14
C LEU A 177 -1.55 -7.79 -12.44
N VAL A 178 -1.84 -8.04 -11.17
CA VAL A 178 -2.67 -7.15 -10.36
C VAL A 178 -1.86 -5.91 -9.95
N LEU A 179 -2.35 -4.73 -10.33
CA LEU A 179 -1.77 -3.42 -10.04
C LEU A 179 -2.69 -2.63 -9.10
N LEU A 180 -2.20 -2.27 -7.91
CA LEU A 180 -2.94 -1.43 -6.96
C LEU A 180 -2.38 -0.02 -6.96
N GLN A 181 -3.24 0.96 -7.23
CA GLN A 181 -2.95 2.39 -7.19
C GLN A 181 -3.06 2.89 -5.74
N CYS A 182 -1.97 2.81 -4.95
CA CYS A 182 -1.99 3.35 -3.59
C CYS A 182 -2.31 4.84 -3.61
N HIS A 183 -3.21 5.26 -2.72
CA HIS A 183 -3.72 6.63 -2.61
C HIS A 183 -4.54 7.11 -3.80
N SER A 184 -4.81 6.25 -4.79
CA SER A 184 -5.73 6.48 -5.91
C SER A 184 -5.60 7.87 -6.55
N GLY A 185 -4.36 8.28 -6.85
CA GLY A 185 -4.08 9.54 -7.58
C GLY A 185 -4.17 10.83 -6.75
N ARG A 186 -4.23 10.76 -5.41
CA ARG A 186 -4.33 11.90 -4.47
C ARG A 186 -3.29 12.98 -4.71
N PRO A 187 -3.65 14.27 -4.70
CA PRO A 187 -4.99 14.83 -4.90
C PRO A 187 -5.25 15.24 -6.36
N PHE A 188 -4.26 15.07 -7.28
CA PHE A 188 -4.28 15.70 -8.60
C PHE A 188 -4.92 14.84 -9.70
N TRP A 189 -5.07 13.51 -9.49
CA TRP A 189 -5.39 12.55 -10.55
C TRP A 189 -6.49 11.55 -10.16
N TYR A 190 -7.45 11.94 -9.32
CA TYR A 190 -8.55 11.07 -8.90
C TYR A 190 -9.33 10.48 -10.09
N GLU A 191 -9.69 11.34 -11.06
CA GLU A 191 -10.41 10.91 -12.26
C GLU A 191 -9.61 9.91 -13.10
N LYS A 192 -8.30 10.14 -13.27
CA LYS A 192 -7.43 9.20 -14.01
C LYS A 192 -7.32 7.86 -13.31
N SER A 193 -7.12 7.84 -11.99
CA SER A 193 -7.05 6.60 -11.22
C SER A 193 -8.34 5.80 -11.31
N PHE A 194 -9.48 6.48 -11.22
CA PHE A 194 -10.79 5.86 -11.40
C PHE A 194 -10.95 5.30 -12.81
N ALA A 195 -10.61 6.09 -13.84
CA ALA A 195 -10.72 5.68 -15.24
C ALA A 195 -9.87 4.43 -15.54
N LEU A 196 -8.62 4.38 -15.07
CA LEU A 196 -7.75 3.20 -15.25
C LEU A 196 -8.32 1.96 -14.55
N ALA A 197 -8.83 2.09 -13.33
CA ALA A 197 -9.48 0.99 -12.64
C ALA A 197 -10.78 0.54 -13.33
N TRP A 198 -11.48 1.45 -14.00
CA TRP A 198 -12.65 1.14 -14.81
C TRP A 198 -12.31 0.41 -16.10
N LEU A 199 -11.25 0.85 -16.79
CA LEU A 199 -10.87 0.35 -18.12
C LEU A 199 -10.13 -0.99 -18.07
N HIS A 200 -9.25 -1.19 -17.09
CA HIS A 200 -8.38 -2.37 -16.99
C HIS A 200 -8.84 -3.31 -15.89
N GLU A 201 -9.08 -4.59 -16.22
CA GLU A 201 -9.52 -5.60 -15.25
C GLU A 201 -8.49 -5.85 -14.13
N ASN A 202 -7.21 -5.67 -14.43
CA ASN A 202 -6.09 -5.90 -13.53
C ASN A 202 -5.66 -4.67 -12.72
N VAL A 203 -6.31 -3.50 -12.88
CA VAL A 203 -6.00 -2.28 -12.13
C VAL A 203 -7.02 -2.06 -11.02
N TYR A 204 -6.54 -1.88 -9.80
CA TYR A 204 -7.31 -1.67 -8.58
C TYR A 204 -7.04 -0.29 -7.99
N MET A 205 -8.00 0.25 -7.25
CA MET A 205 -7.84 1.44 -6.42
C MET A 205 -7.57 1.03 -4.97
N GLU A 206 -6.53 1.58 -4.37
CA GLU A 206 -6.26 1.43 -2.94
C GLU A 206 -6.40 2.81 -2.29
N ILE A 207 -7.28 2.93 -1.29
CA ILE A 207 -7.78 4.22 -0.77
C ILE A 207 -7.05 4.71 0.48
N SER A 208 -5.85 4.18 0.77
CA SER A 208 -5.07 4.61 1.93
C SER A 208 -4.74 6.11 1.91
N GLY A 209 -4.66 6.69 3.10
CA GLY A 209 -4.36 8.11 3.25
C GLY A 209 -5.40 9.07 2.68
N LEU A 210 -6.53 8.56 2.18
CA LEU A 210 -7.69 9.38 1.79
C LEU A 210 -8.68 9.48 2.97
N PRO A 211 -9.25 10.67 3.25
CA PRO A 211 -10.32 10.78 4.23
C PRO A 211 -11.56 10.00 3.76
N PRO A 212 -11.96 8.87 4.40
CA PRO A 212 -13.05 8.05 3.90
C PRO A 212 -14.38 8.79 3.79
N ARG A 213 -14.62 9.77 4.65
CA ARG A 213 -15.81 10.62 4.60
C ARG A 213 -15.96 11.44 3.32
N LYS A 214 -14.86 11.60 2.56
CA LYS A 214 -14.80 12.35 1.31
C LYS A 214 -14.65 11.48 0.07
N LEU A 215 -14.69 10.15 0.22
CA LEU A 215 -14.50 9.25 -0.93
C LEU A 215 -15.54 9.45 -2.02
N LEU A 216 -16.80 9.70 -1.66
CA LEU A 216 -17.86 9.97 -2.65
C LEU A 216 -17.75 11.35 -3.29
N ASP A 217 -17.06 12.31 -2.66
CA ASP A 217 -16.74 13.60 -3.29
C ASP A 217 -15.63 13.42 -4.34
N TYR A 218 -14.64 12.56 -4.06
CA TYR A 218 -13.52 12.28 -4.96
C TYR A 218 -13.89 11.29 -6.07
N PHE A 219 -14.71 10.31 -5.75
CA PHE A 219 -15.11 9.21 -6.63
C PHE A 219 -16.63 8.98 -6.53
N PRO A 220 -17.45 9.84 -7.17
CA PRO A 220 -18.91 9.73 -7.08
C PRO A 220 -19.47 8.39 -7.55
N GLU A 221 -18.76 7.73 -8.47
CA GLU A 221 -19.17 6.45 -9.06
C GLU A 221 -18.39 5.24 -8.51
N ILE A 222 -17.73 5.37 -7.35
CA ILE A 222 -16.86 4.31 -6.77
C ILE A 222 -17.60 2.99 -6.57
N GLU A 223 -18.89 3.02 -6.30
CA GLU A 223 -19.73 1.84 -6.11
C GLU A 223 -19.77 0.93 -7.34
N ARG A 224 -19.66 1.50 -8.55
CA ARG A 224 -19.64 0.75 -9.82
C ARG A 224 -18.41 -0.16 -9.95
N ILE A 225 -17.31 0.20 -9.30
CA ILE A 225 -16.06 -0.57 -9.27
C ILE A 225 -15.70 -1.04 -7.86
N ALA A 226 -16.66 -1.12 -6.93
CA ALA A 226 -16.40 -1.50 -5.56
C ALA A 226 -15.67 -2.85 -5.41
N HIS A 227 -15.80 -3.76 -6.38
CA HIS A 227 -15.10 -5.03 -6.46
C HIS A 227 -13.60 -4.91 -6.76
N LYS A 228 -13.11 -3.70 -7.05
CA LYS A 228 -11.69 -3.36 -7.31
C LYS A 228 -11.19 -2.24 -6.39
N VAL A 229 -11.92 -1.92 -5.34
CA VAL A 229 -11.49 -0.93 -4.33
C VAL A 229 -11.01 -1.65 -3.08
N ILE A 230 -9.85 -1.26 -2.57
CA ILE A 230 -9.18 -1.89 -1.42
C ILE A 230 -8.96 -0.83 -0.33
N TYR A 231 -9.33 -1.18 0.91
CA TYR A 231 -9.05 -0.36 2.07
C TYR A 231 -7.59 -0.49 2.52
N GLY A 232 -6.97 0.62 2.89
CA GLY A 232 -5.71 0.73 3.60
C GLY A 232 -5.75 1.94 4.52
N SER A 233 -5.06 1.89 5.66
CA SER A 233 -5.03 3.00 6.60
C SER A 233 -3.99 4.06 6.28
N ASP A 234 -2.85 3.68 5.72
CA ASP A 234 -1.62 4.50 5.64
C ASP A 234 -1.04 4.81 7.05
N TRP A 235 -1.28 3.87 8.02
CA TRP A 235 -0.70 4.00 9.35
C TRP A 235 0.83 3.84 9.30
N PRO A 236 1.63 4.62 10.05
CA PRO A 236 1.27 5.60 11.08
C PRO A 236 1.09 7.03 10.53
N GLY A 237 1.09 7.24 9.22
CA GLY A 237 0.85 8.54 8.61
C GLY A 237 -0.56 9.07 8.88
N VAL A 238 -1.52 8.15 9.05
CA VAL A 238 -2.90 8.46 9.42
C VAL A 238 -3.22 7.75 10.75
N PRO A 239 -3.44 8.49 11.85
CA PRO A 239 -3.57 7.91 13.21
C PRO A 239 -4.96 7.33 13.52
N THR A 240 -5.96 7.58 12.69
CA THR A 240 -7.39 7.35 12.99
C THR A 240 -7.94 6.09 12.31
N ILE A 241 -7.29 4.92 12.52
CA ILE A 241 -7.67 3.66 11.83
C ILE A 241 -9.13 3.29 12.12
N LYS A 242 -9.52 3.22 13.38
CA LYS A 242 -10.86 2.79 13.80
C LYS A 242 -11.94 3.72 13.25
N GLU A 243 -11.71 5.01 13.34
CA GLU A 243 -12.62 6.03 12.83
C GLU A 243 -12.73 5.99 11.30
N ASN A 244 -11.63 5.68 10.62
CA ASN A 244 -11.63 5.52 9.16
C ASN A 244 -12.39 4.27 8.71
N ILE A 245 -12.21 3.13 9.40
CA ILE A 245 -13.02 1.92 9.16
C ILE A 245 -14.52 2.24 9.35
N GLN A 246 -14.86 2.92 10.45
CA GLN A 246 -16.25 3.30 10.70
C GLN A 246 -16.78 4.28 9.65
N ALA A 247 -15.94 5.19 9.16
CA ALA A 247 -16.33 6.11 8.09
C ALA A 247 -16.57 5.40 6.76
N VAL A 248 -15.78 4.34 6.42
CA VAL A 248 -16.06 3.48 5.26
C VAL A 248 -17.39 2.74 5.45
N ARG A 249 -17.66 2.20 6.63
CA ARG A 249 -18.95 1.53 6.94
C ARG A 249 -20.16 2.45 6.77
N ASN A 250 -19.96 3.75 7.00
CA ASN A 250 -21.03 4.76 6.93
C ASN A 250 -21.13 5.43 5.53
N LEU A 251 -20.37 4.98 4.54
CA LEU A 251 -20.52 5.48 3.18
C LEU A 251 -21.91 5.18 2.65
N LYS A 252 -22.45 6.09 1.85
CA LYS A 252 -23.76 5.92 1.20
C LYS A 252 -23.67 5.05 -0.05
N ILE A 253 -23.18 3.84 0.13
CA ILE A 253 -23.11 2.76 -0.86
C ILE A 253 -23.75 1.51 -0.25
N ASN A 254 -24.04 0.48 -1.05
CA ASN A 254 -24.67 -0.73 -0.53
C ASN A 254 -23.70 -1.53 0.39
N GLU A 255 -24.27 -2.33 1.29
CA GLU A 255 -23.49 -3.09 2.28
C GLU A 255 -22.54 -4.11 1.67
N ASP A 256 -22.87 -4.68 0.51
CA ASP A 256 -22.02 -5.59 -0.24
C ASP A 256 -20.74 -4.88 -0.72
N SER A 257 -20.90 -3.68 -1.25
CA SER A 257 -19.77 -2.81 -1.65
C SER A 257 -18.88 -2.45 -0.44
N VAL A 258 -19.47 -2.16 0.71
CA VAL A 258 -18.71 -1.89 1.95
C VAL A 258 -17.88 -3.10 2.38
N ARG A 259 -18.45 -4.32 2.36
CA ARG A 259 -17.72 -5.54 2.71
C ARG A 259 -16.56 -5.80 1.75
N LYS A 260 -16.81 -5.64 0.45
CA LYS A 260 -15.77 -5.78 -0.60
C LYS A 260 -14.60 -4.83 -0.36
N VAL A 261 -14.88 -3.56 -0.14
CA VAL A 261 -13.86 -2.52 0.10
C VAL A 261 -13.06 -2.80 1.37
N LEU A 262 -13.72 -3.18 2.47
CA LEU A 262 -13.04 -3.39 3.76
C LEU A 262 -12.21 -4.66 3.85
N GLY A 263 -12.50 -5.70 3.04
CA GLY A 263 -11.73 -6.94 3.19
C GLY A 263 -11.89 -7.98 2.10
N GLU A 264 -13.09 -8.20 1.54
CA GLU A 264 -13.32 -9.32 0.62
C GLU A 264 -12.45 -9.24 -0.65
N ASN A 265 -12.24 -8.03 -1.20
CA ASN A 265 -11.36 -7.84 -2.35
C ASN A 265 -9.90 -8.15 -2.00
N ALA A 266 -9.43 -7.65 -0.86
CA ALA A 266 -8.08 -7.91 -0.36
C ALA A 266 -7.88 -9.41 -0.07
N ALA A 267 -8.85 -10.06 0.57
CA ALA A 267 -8.81 -11.51 0.84
C ALA A 267 -8.67 -12.31 -0.46
N ARG A 268 -9.44 -11.96 -1.50
CA ARG A 268 -9.35 -12.61 -2.82
C ARG A 268 -7.96 -12.45 -3.43
N LEU A 269 -7.38 -11.24 -3.41
CA LEU A 269 -6.04 -10.98 -3.96
C LEU A 269 -4.94 -11.70 -3.18
N LEU A 270 -5.12 -11.86 -1.89
CA LEU A 270 -4.16 -12.52 -1.01
C LEU A 270 -4.42 -14.03 -0.87
N GLY A 271 -5.47 -14.58 -1.48
CA GLY A 271 -5.84 -15.99 -1.32
C GLY A 271 -6.15 -16.35 0.14
N ILE A 272 -6.76 -15.44 0.90
CA ILE A 272 -7.20 -15.66 2.28
C ILE A 272 -8.62 -16.21 2.25
N SER A 273 -8.86 -17.34 2.96
CA SER A 273 -10.21 -17.90 3.09
C SER A 273 -11.14 -16.93 3.82
N GLN A 274 -12.39 -16.90 3.38
CA GLN A 274 -13.44 -16.05 3.98
C GLN A 274 -14.39 -16.86 4.88
N ASP A 275 -13.98 -18.08 5.23
CA ASP A 275 -14.76 -19.01 6.07
C ASP A 275 -14.88 -18.53 7.53
#